data_2ee23db8d6848fb08fb20a3732e38a51
#
_entry.id   2ee23db8d6848fb08fb20a3732e38a51
#
_cell.length_a   1.000
_cell.length_b   1.000
_cell.length_c   1.000
_cell.angle_alpha   90.00
_cell.angle_beta   90.00
_cell.angle_gamma   90.00
#
_symmetry.space_group_name_H-M   'P 1'
#
loop_
_entity.id
_entity.type
_entity.pdbx_description
1 polymer ?
#
loop_
_entity_poly.entity_id
_entity_poly.type
_entity_poly.pdbx_seq_one_letter_code
_entity_poly.pdbx_strand_id
1 'polypeptide(L)'
;LSGEIVVDILDRFLGEMTQIITAYQGTVIEFIGDAVLAVFGAPIEAEHSEEQAIAAAISMQNAMQKVNEENLSKKYPEIRMGIGIHKGEVFIGNIGSEYMMRYNVIGQAVNLCSRIENFSLGGQILVSKQTLTDIASEVLTEDTFYISMKGIRVKIPICSVTGMQGRFN
;
A
#
# COMPACT_ATOMS: atom_id res chain seq x y z
N LEU A 1 25.34 -0.82 -6.93
CA LEU A 1 25.03 0.57 -6.55
C LEU A 1 25.77 0.92 -5.27
N SER A 2 26.31 2.14 -5.16
CA SER A 2 26.83 2.62 -3.88
C SER A 2 25.69 2.85 -2.89
N GLY A 3 25.99 2.80 -1.58
CA GLY A 3 24.97 3.08 -0.55
C GLY A 3 24.33 4.45 -0.69
N GLU A 4 25.09 5.46 -1.09
CA GLU A 4 24.61 6.83 -1.31
C GLU A 4 23.54 6.90 -2.42
N ILE A 5 23.75 6.17 -3.52
CA ILE A 5 22.78 6.09 -4.62
C ILE A 5 21.48 5.41 -4.15
N VAL A 6 21.60 4.33 -3.39
CA VAL A 6 20.44 3.62 -2.83
C VAL A 6 19.63 4.54 -1.92
N VAL A 7 20.29 5.29 -1.03
CA VAL A 7 19.64 6.23 -0.13
C VAL A 7 18.94 7.36 -0.93
N ASP A 8 19.60 7.95 -1.95
CA ASP A 8 18.99 9.02 -2.76
C ASP A 8 17.75 8.53 -3.55
N ILE A 9 17.77 7.29 -4.04
CA ILE A 9 16.61 6.68 -4.69
C ILE A 9 15.47 6.46 -3.68
N LEU A 10 15.78 5.90 -2.52
CA LEU A 10 14.78 5.61 -1.48
C LEU A 10 14.17 6.89 -0.92
N ASP A 11 14.96 7.90 -0.59
CA ASP A 11 14.46 9.17 -0.05
C ASP A 11 13.46 9.83 -1.01
N ARG A 12 13.76 9.82 -2.31
CA ARG A 12 12.86 10.36 -3.34
C ARG A 12 11.59 9.54 -3.45
N PHE A 13 11.72 8.23 -3.55
CA PHE A 13 10.60 7.29 -3.65
C PHE A 13 9.69 7.39 -2.42
N LEU A 14 10.24 7.24 -1.23
CA LEU A 14 9.48 7.29 0.03
C LEU A 14 8.83 8.66 0.24
N GLY A 15 9.52 9.74 -0.14
CA GLY A 15 8.98 11.09 -0.07
C GLY A 15 7.76 11.28 -0.97
N GLU A 16 7.82 10.87 -2.23
CA GLU A 16 6.69 10.98 -3.17
C GLU A 16 5.51 10.10 -2.70
N MET A 17 5.78 8.85 -2.29
CA MET A 17 4.73 7.95 -1.80
C MET A 17 4.05 8.48 -0.54
N THR A 18 4.81 9.01 0.42
CA THR A 18 4.26 9.59 1.65
C THR A 18 3.37 10.79 1.38
N GLN A 19 3.74 11.65 0.44
CA GLN A 19 2.92 12.80 0.06
C GLN A 19 1.58 12.35 -0.52
N ILE A 20 1.57 11.36 -1.39
CA ILE A 20 0.35 10.83 -1.99
C ILE A 20 -0.54 10.16 -0.93
N ILE A 21 0.02 9.29 -0.10
CA ILE A 21 -0.71 8.63 0.99
C ILE A 21 -1.40 9.68 1.88
N THR A 22 -0.67 10.71 2.28
CA THR A 22 -1.19 11.79 3.13
C THR A 22 -2.27 12.61 2.41
N ALA A 23 -2.09 12.91 1.12
CA ALA A 23 -3.08 13.64 0.32
C ALA A 23 -4.42 12.90 0.22
N TYR A 24 -4.41 11.58 0.23
CA TYR A 24 -5.60 10.74 0.28
C TYR A 24 -6.03 10.37 1.72
N GLN A 25 -5.57 11.10 2.73
CA GLN A 25 -5.92 10.93 4.14
C GLN A 25 -5.46 9.59 4.76
N GLY A 26 -4.46 8.96 4.17
CA GLY A 26 -3.79 7.82 4.75
C GLY A 26 -2.76 8.25 5.81
N THR A 27 -2.46 7.35 6.71
CA THR A 27 -1.44 7.51 7.75
C THR A 27 -0.29 6.54 7.48
N VAL A 28 0.91 7.05 7.24
CA VAL A 28 2.11 6.21 7.18
C VAL A 28 2.47 5.75 8.59
N ILE A 29 2.56 4.45 8.78
CA ILE A 29 2.90 3.84 10.07
C ILE A 29 4.40 3.67 10.22
N GLU A 30 5.02 3.03 9.25
CA GLU A 30 6.48 2.81 9.26
C GLU A 30 7.02 2.48 7.87
N PHE A 31 8.32 2.62 7.73
CA PHE A 31 9.08 2.10 6.61
C PHE A 31 9.72 0.77 7.01
N ILE A 32 9.48 -0.27 6.22
CA ILE A 32 10.01 -1.62 6.44
C ILE A 32 11.00 -1.91 5.31
N GLY A 33 12.27 -1.53 5.52
CA GLY A 33 13.26 -1.53 4.43
C GLY A 33 12.89 -0.51 3.37
N ASP A 34 12.60 -0.97 2.16
CA ASP A 34 12.13 -0.18 1.02
C ASP A 34 10.59 -0.14 0.87
N ALA A 35 9.86 -0.80 1.77
CA ALA A 35 8.42 -0.82 1.77
C ALA A 35 7.81 0.24 2.71
N VAL A 36 6.57 0.65 2.40
CA VAL A 36 5.78 1.58 3.20
C VAL A 36 4.55 0.85 3.72
N LEU A 37 4.37 0.83 5.04
CA LEU A 37 3.13 0.40 5.67
C LEU A 37 2.28 1.63 5.99
N ALA A 38 1.08 1.67 5.45
CA ALA A 38 0.12 2.75 5.67
C ALA A 38 -1.27 2.21 5.99
N VAL A 39 -2.05 2.99 6.70
CA VAL A 39 -3.45 2.70 7.02
C VAL A 39 -4.35 3.83 6.58
N PHE A 40 -5.58 3.49 6.21
CA PHE A 40 -6.66 4.41 5.87
C PHE A 40 -7.83 4.13 6.82
N GLY A 41 -8.54 5.17 7.25
CA GLY A 41 -9.63 5.05 8.21
C GLY A 41 -9.19 4.86 9.67
N ALA A 42 -7.91 5.10 9.98
CA ALA A 42 -7.37 5.11 11.33
C ALA A 42 -6.13 6.02 11.41
N PRO A 43 -5.86 6.66 12.55
CA PRO A 43 -6.61 6.66 13.81
C PRO A 43 -7.92 7.45 13.73
N ILE A 44 -8.13 8.22 12.67
CA ILE A 44 -9.37 8.97 12.41
C ILE A 44 -10.21 8.13 11.46
N GLU A 45 -11.43 7.78 11.88
CA GLU A 45 -12.37 7.08 11.01
C GLU A 45 -12.70 7.92 9.78
N ALA A 46 -12.70 7.28 8.62
CA ALA A 46 -13.07 7.87 7.35
C ALA A 46 -14.14 7.00 6.67
N GLU A 47 -15.21 7.65 6.22
CA GLU A 47 -16.38 6.98 5.62
C GLU A 47 -16.04 6.22 4.31
N HIS A 48 -14.97 6.65 3.62
CA HIS A 48 -14.56 6.11 2.31
C HIS A 48 -13.10 5.64 2.32
N SER A 49 -12.64 5.06 3.42
CA SER A 49 -11.23 4.69 3.59
C SER A 49 -10.74 3.69 2.55
N GLU A 50 -11.58 2.75 2.13
CA GLU A 50 -11.25 1.77 1.09
C GLU A 50 -11.05 2.43 -0.27
N GLU A 51 -11.94 3.34 -0.65
CA GLU A 51 -11.85 4.10 -1.89
C GLU A 51 -10.62 5.01 -1.89
N GLN A 52 -10.33 5.67 -0.76
CA GLN A 52 -9.14 6.49 -0.58
C GLN A 52 -7.87 5.67 -0.74
N ALA A 53 -7.82 4.48 -0.16
CA ALA A 53 -6.66 3.58 -0.28
C ALA A 53 -6.42 3.14 -1.73
N ILE A 54 -7.48 2.78 -2.46
CA ILE A 54 -7.39 2.37 -3.86
C ILE A 54 -6.97 3.54 -4.75
N ALA A 55 -7.57 4.71 -4.55
CA ALA A 55 -7.24 5.93 -5.30
C ALA A 55 -5.78 6.37 -5.04
N ALA A 56 -5.34 6.31 -3.77
CA ALA A 56 -3.94 6.56 -3.43
C ALA A 56 -3.01 5.59 -4.16
N ALA A 57 -3.33 4.29 -4.17
CA ALA A 57 -2.52 3.28 -4.83
C ALA A 57 -2.40 3.52 -6.35
N ILE A 58 -3.48 3.89 -7.01
CA ILE A 58 -3.47 4.27 -8.43
C ILE A 58 -2.59 5.49 -8.66
N SER A 59 -2.76 6.52 -7.82
CA SER A 59 -1.94 7.74 -7.89
C SER A 59 -0.46 7.46 -7.65
N MET A 60 -0.13 6.58 -6.70
CA MET A 60 1.24 6.15 -6.42
C MET A 60 1.87 5.43 -7.62
N GLN A 61 1.15 4.52 -8.28
CA GLN A 61 1.64 3.86 -9.50
C GLN A 61 1.86 4.85 -10.64
N ASN A 62 0.96 5.81 -10.82
CA ASN A 62 1.14 6.87 -11.82
C ASN A 62 2.36 7.75 -11.53
N ALA A 63 2.63 8.05 -10.27
CA ALA A 63 3.78 8.86 -9.85
C ALA A 63 5.13 8.14 -10.09
N MET A 64 5.14 6.81 -10.22
CA MET A 64 6.36 6.05 -10.50
C MET A 64 7.02 6.44 -11.83
N GLN A 65 6.24 6.93 -12.81
CA GLN A 65 6.82 7.46 -14.04
C GLN A 65 7.76 8.63 -13.74
N LYS A 66 7.28 9.62 -12.99
CA LYS A 66 8.09 10.80 -12.60
C LYS A 66 9.31 10.40 -11.78
N VAL A 67 9.15 9.50 -10.80
CA VAL A 67 10.26 8.99 -9.99
C VAL A 67 11.34 8.37 -10.85
N ASN A 68 10.95 7.57 -11.86
CA ASN A 68 11.89 6.91 -12.76
C ASN A 68 12.52 7.87 -13.76
N GLU A 69 11.80 8.87 -14.27
CA GLU A 69 12.38 9.93 -15.10
C GLU A 69 13.49 10.70 -14.36
N GLU A 70 13.27 11.01 -13.08
CA GLU A 70 14.28 11.65 -12.24
C GLU A 70 15.47 10.72 -11.95
N ASN A 71 15.23 9.42 -11.70
CA ASN A 71 16.29 8.44 -11.53
C ASN A 71 17.17 8.36 -12.79
N LEU A 72 16.55 8.21 -13.95
CA LEU A 72 17.25 8.13 -15.24
C LEU A 72 18.07 9.40 -15.53
N SER A 73 17.55 10.59 -15.20
CA SER A 73 18.30 11.85 -15.35
C SER A 73 19.61 11.88 -14.57
N LYS A 74 19.65 11.17 -13.43
CA LYS A 74 20.84 10.99 -12.60
C LYS A 74 21.66 9.75 -12.97
N LYS A 75 21.28 9.03 -14.02
CA LYS A 75 21.88 7.74 -14.44
C LYS A 75 21.71 6.63 -13.38
N TYR A 76 20.63 6.70 -12.62
CA TYR A 76 20.23 5.66 -11.68
C TYR A 76 19.28 4.67 -12.37
N PRO A 77 19.16 3.44 -11.86
CA PRO A 77 18.22 2.47 -12.41
C PRO A 77 16.76 2.87 -12.15
N GLU A 78 15.89 2.39 -13.03
CA GLU A 78 14.46 2.40 -12.76
C GLU A 78 14.12 1.46 -11.61
N ILE A 79 13.12 1.84 -10.83
CA ILE A 79 12.55 1.02 -9.76
C ILE A 79 11.08 0.73 -10.07
N ARG A 80 10.57 -0.37 -9.55
CA ARG A 80 9.17 -0.77 -9.68
C ARG A 80 8.61 -1.11 -8.31
N MET A 81 7.35 -0.78 -8.12
CA MET A 81 6.64 -0.98 -6.88
C MET A 81 5.41 -1.86 -7.10
N GLY A 82 5.20 -2.87 -6.24
CA GLY A 82 3.94 -3.56 -6.09
C GLY A 82 3.17 -2.99 -4.89
N ILE A 83 1.86 -3.09 -4.91
CA ILE A 83 0.99 -2.62 -3.82
C ILE A 83 0.01 -3.72 -3.43
N GLY A 84 -0.12 -3.98 -2.13
CA GLY A 84 -1.15 -4.83 -1.55
C GLY A 84 -2.12 -4.02 -0.70
N ILE A 85 -3.42 -4.25 -0.86
CA ILE A 85 -4.47 -3.58 -0.08
C ILE A 85 -5.39 -4.63 0.53
N HIS A 86 -5.68 -4.48 1.80
CA HIS A 86 -6.61 -5.35 2.51
C HIS A 86 -7.38 -4.58 3.59
N LYS A 87 -8.69 -4.81 3.65
CA LYS A 87 -9.57 -4.33 4.72
C LYS A 87 -9.70 -5.39 5.81
N GLY A 88 -9.49 -4.99 7.05
CA GLY A 88 -9.67 -5.87 8.20
C GLY A 88 -9.49 -5.16 9.52
N GLU A 89 -9.85 -5.83 10.60
CA GLU A 89 -9.69 -5.28 11.94
C GLU A 89 -8.22 -5.28 12.35
N VAL A 90 -7.79 -4.14 12.89
CA VAL A 90 -6.44 -3.93 13.40
C VAL A 90 -6.48 -3.20 14.73
N PHE A 91 -5.49 -3.46 15.57
CA PHE A 91 -5.18 -2.61 16.70
C PHE A 91 -4.14 -1.58 16.28
N ILE A 92 -4.40 -0.30 16.54
CA ILE A 92 -3.47 0.79 16.24
C ILE A 92 -3.23 1.61 17.51
N GLY A 93 -1.98 1.92 17.78
CA GLY A 93 -1.60 2.69 18.97
C GLY A 93 -0.13 2.55 19.32
N ASN A 94 0.22 3.05 20.50
CA ASN A 94 1.58 2.92 21.01
C ASN A 94 1.85 1.50 21.51
N ILE A 95 2.79 0.84 20.87
CA ILE A 95 3.17 -0.54 21.15
C ILE A 95 4.66 -0.59 21.46
N GLY A 96 5.01 -1.28 22.55
CA GLY A 96 6.41 -1.43 22.93
C GLY A 96 6.61 -1.67 24.44
N SER A 97 7.82 -1.41 24.88
CA SER A 97 8.25 -1.48 26.29
C SER A 97 8.49 -0.09 26.86
N GLU A 98 8.75 -0.02 28.17
CA GLU A 98 9.13 1.23 28.83
C GLU A 98 10.34 1.93 28.18
N TYR A 99 11.22 1.15 27.55
CA TYR A 99 12.46 1.67 26.93
C TYR A 99 12.28 2.00 25.43
N MET A 100 11.25 1.46 24.77
CA MET A 100 11.04 1.68 23.36
C MET A 100 9.54 1.54 23.02
N MET A 101 8.90 2.67 22.81
CA MET A 101 7.49 2.77 22.43
C MET A 101 7.40 3.30 20.99
N ARG A 102 6.58 2.65 20.16
CA ARG A 102 6.30 3.09 18.79
C ARG A 102 4.81 3.07 18.52
N TYR A 103 4.34 4.08 17.81
CA TYR A 103 3.00 4.05 17.23
C TYR A 103 3.02 3.04 16.08
N ASN A 104 2.19 2.03 16.18
CA ASN A 104 2.21 0.91 15.24
C ASN A 104 0.83 0.31 15.07
N VAL A 105 0.70 -0.58 14.08
CA VAL A 105 -0.51 -1.32 13.77
C VAL A 105 -0.23 -2.83 13.83
N ILE A 106 -1.09 -3.58 14.50
CA ILE A 106 -0.99 -5.03 14.59
C ILE A 106 -2.34 -5.69 14.31
N GLY A 107 -2.30 -6.91 13.80
CA GLY A 107 -3.46 -7.74 13.53
C GLY A 107 -3.23 -8.73 12.39
N GLN A 108 -4.12 -9.70 12.27
CA GLN A 108 -4.07 -10.66 11.16
C GLN A 108 -4.23 -9.97 9.80
N ALA A 109 -5.00 -8.87 9.75
CA ALA A 109 -5.20 -8.09 8.54
C ALA A 109 -3.87 -7.48 8.02
N VAL A 110 -2.97 -7.04 8.92
CA VAL A 110 -1.65 -6.54 8.54
C VAL A 110 -0.81 -7.63 7.89
N ASN A 111 -0.79 -8.82 8.50
CA ASN A 111 -0.06 -9.97 7.96
C ASN A 111 -0.60 -10.41 6.60
N LEU A 112 -1.93 -10.37 6.43
CA LEU A 112 -2.56 -10.69 5.16
C LEU A 112 -2.24 -9.64 4.10
N CYS A 113 -2.29 -8.35 4.45
CA CYS A 113 -1.94 -7.25 3.55
C CYS A 113 -0.49 -7.39 3.05
N SER A 114 0.45 -7.63 3.94
CA SER A 114 1.86 -7.89 3.59
C SER A 114 2.00 -9.10 2.65
N ARG A 115 1.23 -10.16 2.89
CA ARG A 115 1.25 -11.33 2.02
C ARG A 115 0.67 -11.04 0.63
N ILE A 116 -0.40 -10.25 0.54
CA ILE A 116 -0.95 -9.80 -0.74
C ILE A 116 0.08 -8.98 -1.51
N GLU A 117 0.75 -8.06 -0.83
CA GLU A 117 1.82 -7.26 -1.42
C GLU A 117 2.95 -8.14 -1.98
N ASN A 118 3.40 -9.14 -1.23
CA ASN A 118 4.46 -10.08 -1.67
C ASN A 118 4.11 -10.89 -2.94
N PHE A 119 2.83 -11.01 -3.29
CA PHE A 119 2.38 -11.62 -4.55
C PHE A 119 2.31 -10.63 -5.70
N SER A 120 2.39 -9.33 -5.42
CA SER A 120 2.32 -8.31 -6.47
C SER A 120 3.61 -8.25 -7.29
N LEU A 121 3.46 -8.03 -8.57
CA LEU A 121 4.56 -7.69 -9.46
C LEU A 121 4.73 -6.17 -9.50
N GLY A 122 5.91 -5.71 -9.92
CA GLY A 122 6.13 -4.29 -10.12
C GLY A 122 5.12 -3.67 -11.08
N GLY A 123 4.44 -2.62 -10.64
CA GLY A 123 3.34 -1.97 -11.36
C GLY A 123 1.94 -2.48 -11.01
N GLN A 124 1.81 -3.57 -10.23
CA GLN A 124 0.51 -4.11 -9.85
C GLN A 124 -0.01 -3.51 -8.55
N ILE A 125 -1.34 -3.40 -8.48
CA ILE A 125 -2.11 -3.15 -7.26
C ILE A 125 -2.99 -4.38 -7.04
N LEU A 126 -2.71 -5.13 -5.98
CA LEU A 126 -3.49 -6.29 -5.58
C LEU A 126 -4.39 -5.95 -4.40
N VAL A 127 -5.65 -6.33 -4.48
CA VAL A 127 -6.64 -6.07 -3.45
C VAL A 127 -7.42 -7.33 -3.11
N SER A 128 -7.70 -7.56 -1.82
CA SER A 128 -8.62 -8.63 -1.44
C SER A 128 -10.05 -8.25 -1.85
N LYS A 129 -10.82 -9.22 -2.34
CA LYS A 129 -12.23 -8.96 -2.71
C LYS A 129 -13.07 -8.44 -1.55
N GLN A 130 -12.71 -8.79 -0.31
CA GLN A 130 -13.35 -8.23 0.89
C GLN A 130 -13.23 -6.70 0.95
N THR A 131 -12.12 -6.13 0.51
CA THR A 131 -11.92 -4.67 0.48
C THR A 131 -12.87 -3.97 -0.48
N LEU A 132 -13.30 -4.65 -1.54
CA LEU A 132 -14.19 -4.10 -2.58
C LEU A 132 -15.67 -4.22 -2.20
N THR A 133 -16.00 -4.85 -1.07
CA THR A 133 -17.38 -4.96 -0.60
C THR A 133 -17.85 -3.61 -0.07
N ASP A 134 -19.06 -3.21 -0.44
CA ASP A 134 -19.73 -1.99 0.05
C ASP A 134 -19.09 -0.65 -0.33
N ILE A 135 -18.20 -0.62 -1.33
CA ILE A 135 -17.70 0.63 -1.88
C ILE A 135 -18.63 1.18 -2.95
N ALA A 136 -18.78 2.53 -2.98
CA ALA A 136 -19.67 3.21 -3.91
C ALA A 136 -19.06 3.46 -5.30
N SER A 137 -17.72 3.59 -5.35
CA SER A 137 -16.98 3.78 -6.60
C SER A 137 -16.83 2.49 -7.37
N GLU A 138 -16.87 2.54 -8.69
CA GLU A 138 -16.59 1.40 -9.53
C GLU A 138 -15.08 1.16 -9.62
N VAL A 139 -14.63 0.02 -9.12
CA VAL A 139 -13.23 -0.42 -9.23
C VAL A 139 -13.11 -1.43 -10.35
N LEU A 140 -12.31 -1.11 -11.35
CA LEU A 140 -12.02 -1.99 -12.47
C LEU A 140 -10.94 -2.99 -12.06
N THR A 141 -11.25 -4.27 -12.18
CA THR A 141 -10.35 -5.34 -11.75
C THR A 141 -10.16 -6.40 -12.83
N GLU A 142 -8.98 -6.98 -12.84
CA GLU A 142 -8.62 -8.14 -13.65
C GLU A 142 -8.06 -9.24 -12.76
N ASP A 143 -7.95 -10.45 -13.30
CA ASP A 143 -7.31 -11.61 -12.69
C ASP A 143 -7.76 -11.86 -11.24
N THR A 144 -8.56 -12.87 -11.04
CA THR A 144 -8.87 -13.33 -9.68
C THR A 144 -8.09 -14.60 -9.38
N PHE A 145 -7.30 -14.56 -8.32
CA PHE A 145 -6.59 -15.73 -7.81
C PHE A 145 -6.82 -15.87 -6.30
N TYR A 146 -6.37 -16.96 -5.73
CA TYR A 146 -6.63 -17.30 -4.35
C TYR A 146 -5.32 -17.52 -3.60
N ILE A 147 -5.16 -16.84 -2.47
CA ILE A 147 -4.01 -17.04 -1.59
C ILE A 147 -4.43 -17.80 -0.33
N SER A 148 -3.48 -18.60 0.20
CA SER A 148 -3.65 -19.33 1.45
C SER A 148 -2.75 -18.72 2.52
N MET A 149 -3.24 -18.66 3.76
CA MET A 149 -2.42 -18.29 4.91
C MET A 149 -2.27 -19.45 5.87
N LYS A 150 -1.09 -19.55 6.50
CA LYS A 150 -0.86 -20.53 7.57
C LYS A 150 -1.82 -20.24 8.73
N GLY A 151 -2.59 -21.25 9.13
CA GLY A 151 -3.59 -21.13 10.19
C GLY A 151 -4.98 -20.67 9.73
N ILE A 152 -5.16 -20.28 8.46
CA ILE A 152 -6.47 -19.96 7.89
C ILE A 152 -6.85 -21.04 6.89
N ARG A 153 -7.97 -21.72 7.14
CA ARG A 153 -8.46 -22.82 6.30
C ARG A 153 -9.07 -22.34 4.97
N VAL A 154 -9.47 -21.08 4.91
CA VAL A 154 -10.18 -20.52 3.74
C VAL A 154 -9.18 -19.81 2.84
N LYS A 155 -9.27 -20.05 1.55
CA LYS A 155 -8.54 -19.31 0.53
C LYS A 155 -9.15 -17.93 0.34
N ILE A 156 -8.32 -16.90 0.29
CA ILE A 156 -8.75 -15.51 0.17
C ILE A 156 -8.67 -15.08 -1.29
N PRO A 157 -9.78 -14.62 -1.88
CA PRO A 157 -9.80 -14.15 -3.25
C PRO A 157 -9.15 -12.76 -3.35
N ILE A 158 -8.21 -12.65 -4.28
CA ILE A 158 -7.44 -11.44 -4.59
C ILE A 158 -7.65 -11.09 -6.06
N CYS A 159 -7.74 -9.81 -6.38
CA CYS A 159 -7.76 -9.34 -7.76
C CYS A 159 -6.80 -8.18 -7.97
N SER A 160 -6.45 -7.95 -9.23
CA SER A 160 -5.62 -6.83 -9.66
C SER A 160 -6.51 -5.63 -10.01
N VAL A 161 -6.17 -4.45 -9.49
CA VAL A 161 -6.88 -3.19 -9.81
C VAL A 161 -6.25 -2.59 -11.06
N THR A 162 -7.08 -2.27 -12.06
CA THR A 162 -6.66 -1.63 -13.31
C THR A 162 -7.14 -0.19 -13.43
N GLY A 163 -8.10 0.22 -12.62
CA GLY A 163 -8.63 1.59 -12.61
C GLY A 163 -9.77 1.76 -11.62
N MET A 164 -10.23 3.00 -11.50
CA MET A 164 -11.35 3.35 -10.64
C MET A 164 -12.14 4.50 -11.26
N GLN A 165 -13.47 4.47 -11.14
CA GLN A 165 -14.37 5.55 -11.55
C GLN A 165 -15.23 5.95 -10.35
N GLY A 166 -15.52 7.23 -10.20
CA GLY A 166 -16.35 7.73 -9.12
C GLY A 166 -15.73 8.92 -8.39
N ARG A 167 -15.93 8.98 -7.06
CA ARG A 167 -15.60 10.14 -6.23
C ARG A 167 -14.11 10.53 -6.26
N PHE A 168 -13.23 9.59 -6.40
CA PHE A 168 -11.76 9.77 -6.34
C PHE A 168 -11.07 9.55 -7.70
N ASN A 169 -11.81 9.73 -8.78
CA ASN A 169 -11.30 9.56 -10.14
C ASN A 169 -10.31 10.68 -10.54
#